data_5752e7f6cf9119b45fb62ab3aed9dffd
#
_entry.id   5752e7f6cf9119b45fb62ab3aed9dffd
#
_cell.length_a   1.000
_cell.length_b   1.000
_cell.length_c   1.000
_cell.angle_alpha   90.00
_cell.angle_beta   90.00
_cell.angle_gamma   90.00
#
_symmetry.space_group_name_H-M   'P 1'
#
loop_
_entity.id
_entity.type
_entity.pdbx_description
1 polymer ?
#
loop_
_entity_poly.entity_id
_entity_poly.type
_entity_poly.pdbx_seq_one_letter_code
_entity_poly.pdbx_strand_id
1 'polypeptide(L)'
;VLYFFDVSGEYEATVELVTSRPVIGVISVDNYDDLEDATSDSDISHINSFVANFVSEFASKYAMFSRRVGMDRFYVFTDYTVLEELMNDKFSVIDTFREESKQRQLALTLSMGFSYGDGNHEEIGKIALLNLNLAEVRGGDQVVVKENNETKNPVYFGGGTAASIKRTRTRTRAMMTAISDKIRSVDQVFVVGHKNLDMDALGSAVGMQLFASNIIENSYAVYDADHMPADIERAIQFLKKEDVTKLLSLTDAMKLVTNRSLLILVDHSKTALTLSKDFYDLFTQTIVIDHHRRDQDFPENAVITYIESGASSASELVTELIQFQNSKKNRLSRMQASVLMAG
;
A
#
# COMPACT_ATOMS: atom_id res chain seq x y z
N VAL A 1 22.87 18.63 -54.78
CA VAL A 1 24.00 18.02 -54.07
C VAL A 1 23.42 17.39 -52.79
N LEU A 2 23.59 16.09 -52.62
CA LEU A 2 23.23 15.36 -51.38
C LEU A 2 24.51 15.27 -50.53
N TYR A 3 24.37 15.68 -49.25
CA TYR A 3 25.44 15.52 -48.26
C TYR A 3 25.09 14.37 -47.35
N PHE A 4 26.00 13.43 -47.16
CA PHE A 4 25.90 12.34 -46.15
C PHE A 4 26.85 12.71 -45.02
N PHE A 5 26.31 12.67 -43.78
CA PHE A 5 27.07 12.83 -42.57
C PHE A 5 27.13 11.50 -41.85
N ASP A 6 28.34 11.10 -41.45
CA ASP A 6 28.47 9.94 -40.55
C ASP A 6 28.17 10.39 -39.12
N VAL A 7 27.06 9.86 -38.57
CA VAL A 7 26.56 10.11 -37.20
C VAL A 7 26.75 8.89 -36.30
N SER A 8 27.52 7.89 -36.74
CA SER A 8 27.72 6.65 -35.99
C SER A 8 28.24 6.88 -34.58
N GLY A 9 29.22 7.79 -34.43
CA GLY A 9 29.80 8.14 -33.13
C GLY A 9 28.80 8.82 -32.18
N GLU A 10 27.90 9.68 -32.71
CA GLU A 10 26.83 10.29 -31.90
C GLU A 10 25.78 9.26 -31.49
N TYR A 11 25.46 8.34 -32.37
CA TYR A 11 24.56 7.24 -32.08
C TYR A 11 25.12 6.30 -31.01
N GLU A 12 26.38 5.87 -31.15
CA GLU A 12 27.08 5.01 -30.18
C GLU A 12 27.15 5.70 -28.81
N ALA A 13 27.53 6.98 -28.73
CA ALA A 13 27.57 7.73 -27.48
C ALA A 13 26.18 7.88 -26.84
N THR A 14 25.11 8.03 -27.65
CA THR A 14 23.75 8.09 -27.15
C THR A 14 23.29 6.75 -26.60
N VAL A 15 23.61 5.65 -27.28
CA VAL A 15 23.30 4.28 -26.81
C VAL A 15 24.03 4.00 -25.51
N GLU A 16 25.34 4.32 -25.43
CA GLU A 16 26.14 4.13 -24.21
C GLU A 16 25.57 4.96 -23.03
N LEU A 17 25.17 6.20 -23.27
CA LEU A 17 24.56 7.06 -22.25
C LEU A 17 23.24 6.46 -21.72
N VAL A 18 22.44 5.87 -22.59
CA VAL A 18 21.15 5.26 -22.19
C VAL A 18 21.37 3.96 -21.45
N THR A 19 22.26 3.10 -21.95
CA THR A 19 22.50 1.77 -21.39
C THR A 19 23.25 1.81 -20.05
N SER A 20 24.12 2.81 -19.84
CA SER A 20 24.87 3.00 -18.58
C SER A 20 24.10 3.75 -17.48
N ARG A 21 22.83 4.10 -17.71
CA ARG A 21 22.03 4.76 -16.69
C ARG A 21 21.97 3.94 -15.41
N PRO A 22 22.21 4.57 -14.25
CA PRO A 22 22.14 3.86 -12.97
C PRO A 22 20.72 3.36 -12.67
N VAL A 23 20.65 2.14 -12.18
CA VAL A 23 19.42 1.51 -11.73
C VAL A 23 19.56 1.16 -10.26
N ILE A 24 18.54 1.50 -9.48
CA ILE A 24 18.41 1.09 -8.09
C ILE A 24 17.19 0.18 -7.97
N GLY A 25 17.39 -0.98 -7.36
CA GLY A 25 16.34 -1.91 -7.01
C GLY A 25 16.27 -2.12 -5.50
N VAL A 26 15.07 -2.36 -5.01
CA VAL A 26 14.81 -2.79 -3.64
C VAL A 26 14.08 -4.12 -3.70
N ILE A 27 14.60 -5.13 -3.01
CA ILE A 27 14.02 -6.47 -2.91
C ILE A 27 13.52 -6.64 -1.49
N SER A 28 12.30 -7.12 -1.33
CA SER A 28 11.70 -7.51 -0.05
C SER A 28 11.25 -8.96 -0.11
N VAL A 29 11.43 -9.67 0.99
CA VAL A 29 10.91 -11.03 1.16
C VAL A 29 9.55 -10.94 1.81
N ASP A 30 8.52 -11.31 1.06
CA ASP A 30 7.14 -11.31 1.56
C ASP A 30 6.95 -12.42 2.60
N ASN A 31 6.10 -12.18 3.58
CA ASN A 31 5.74 -13.11 4.66
C ASN A 31 6.88 -13.50 5.61
N TYR A 32 7.99 -12.77 5.61
CA TYR A 32 9.13 -13.06 6.47
C TYR A 32 8.77 -12.95 7.96
N ASP A 33 8.03 -11.90 8.34
CA ASP A 33 7.61 -11.65 9.72
C ASP A 33 6.69 -12.76 10.27
N ASP A 34 5.87 -13.38 9.40
CA ASP A 34 4.98 -14.49 9.79
C ASP A 34 5.76 -15.74 10.19
N LEU A 35 6.96 -15.92 9.61
CA LEU A 35 7.86 -17.02 9.97
C LEU A 35 8.61 -16.74 11.27
N GLU A 36 9.03 -15.49 11.51
CA GLU A 36 9.75 -15.11 12.72
C GLU A 36 8.92 -15.38 13.98
N ASP A 37 7.59 -15.13 13.91
CA ASP A 37 6.67 -15.37 15.02
C ASP A 37 6.33 -16.87 15.25
N ALA A 38 6.49 -17.72 14.24
CA ALA A 38 6.01 -19.11 14.25
C ALA A 38 7.14 -20.16 14.38
N THR A 39 8.41 -19.77 14.35
CA THR A 39 9.52 -20.68 14.04
C THR A 39 10.63 -20.58 15.08
N SER A 40 11.41 -21.65 15.28
CA SER A 40 12.54 -21.65 16.21
C SER A 40 13.70 -20.79 15.69
N ASP A 41 14.55 -20.25 16.60
CA ASP A 41 15.74 -19.46 16.25
C ASP A 41 16.69 -20.18 15.28
N SER A 42 16.78 -21.52 15.38
CA SER A 42 17.59 -22.33 14.49
C SER A 42 17.04 -22.33 13.06
N ASP A 43 15.73 -22.48 12.92
CA ASP A 43 15.07 -22.51 11.62
C ASP A 43 15.09 -21.12 10.96
N ILE A 44 14.91 -20.05 11.75
CA ILE A 44 15.07 -18.65 11.31
C ILE A 44 16.48 -18.44 10.73
N SER A 45 17.52 -18.99 11.35
CA SER A 45 18.89 -18.89 10.84
C SER A 45 19.05 -19.59 9.49
N HIS A 46 18.42 -20.76 9.29
CA HIS A 46 18.42 -21.47 8.00
C HIS A 46 17.65 -20.69 6.92
N ILE A 47 16.50 -20.10 7.26
CA ILE A 47 15.73 -19.27 6.36
C ILE A 47 16.54 -18.04 5.94
N ASN A 48 17.17 -17.37 6.89
CA ASN A 48 18.05 -16.23 6.63
C ASN A 48 19.20 -16.57 5.67
N SER A 49 19.80 -17.72 5.86
CA SER A 49 20.88 -18.22 4.99
C SER A 49 20.37 -18.51 3.59
N PHE A 50 19.21 -19.14 3.46
CA PHE A 50 18.57 -19.39 2.17
C PHE A 50 18.30 -18.10 1.40
N VAL A 51 17.65 -17.13 2.04
CA VAL A 51 17.31 -15.84 1.43
C VAL A 51 18.56 -15.07 1.02
N ALA A 52 19.56 -14.99 1.92
CA ALA A 52 20.80 -14.27 1.63
C ALA A 52 21.59 -14.91 0.47
N ASN A 53 21.67 -16.23 0.42
CA ASN A 53 22.35 -16.95 -0.66
C ASN A 53 21.61 -16.75 -1.98
N PHE A 54 20.30 -16.90 -2.01
CA PHE A 54 19.50 -16.70 -3.22
C PHE A 54 19.68 -15.29 -3.81
N VAL A 55 19.57 -14.25 -2.99
CA VAL A 55 19.74 -12.86 -3.46
C VAL A 55 21.18 -12.61 -3.91
N SER A 56 22.19 -13.21 -3.22
CA SER A 56 23.58 -13.10 -3.60
C SER A 56 23.87 -13.80 -4.94
N GLU A 57 23.31 -14.98 -5.18
CA GLU A 57 23.43 -15.71 -6.45
C GLU A 57 22.75 -14.95 -7.59
N PHE A 58 21.55 -14.42 -7.35
CA PHE A 58 20.84 -13.57 -8.31
C PHE A 58 21.68 -12.34 -8.68
N ALA A 59 22.19 -11.60 -7.67
CA ALA A 59 23.03 -10.44 -7.91
C ALA A 59 24.32 -10.80 -8.67
N SER A 60 24.95 -11.91 -8.32
CA SER A 60 26.17 -12.37 -8.98
C SER A 60 25.94 -12.78 -10.44
N LYS A 61 24.82 -13.44 -10.73
CA LYS A 61 24.45 -13.85 -12.10
C LYS A 61 24.39 -12.68 -13.07
N TYR A 62 23.91 -11.53 -12.61
CA TYR A 62 23.73 -10.32 -13.41
C TYR A 62 24.78 -9.23 -13.11
N ALA A 63 25.88 -9.59 -12.44
CA ALA A 63 26.94 -8.65 -12.05
C ALA A 63 26.44 -7.40 -11.32
N MET A 64 25.36 -7.53 -10.54
CA MET A 64 24.79 -6.46 -9.73
C MET A 64 25.50 -6.35 -8.39
N PHE A 65 25.62 -5.13 -7.87
CA PHE A 65 25.98 -4.96 -6.46
C PHE A 65 24.73 -5.12 -5.59
N SER A 66 24.80 -5.93 -4.54
CA SER A 66 23.71 -6.12 -3.58
C SER A 66 24.15 -5.84 -2.16
N ARG A 67 23.24 -5.25 -1.36
CA ARG A 67 23.47 -5.02 0.05
C ARG A 67 22.22 -5.30 0.87
N ARG A 68 22.34 -6.18 1.85
CA ARG A 68 21.29 -6.44 2.84
C ARG A 68 21.20 -5.25 3.81
N VAL A 69 19.99 -4.73 4.04
CA VAL A 69 19.71 -3.59 4.93
C VAL A 69 18.73 -3.93 6.05
N GLY A 70 18.08 -5.07 5.98
CA GLY A 70 17.18 -5.62 7.00
C GLY A 70 17.20 -7.13 6.97
N MET A 71 16.39 -7.79 7.78
CA MET A 71 16.28 -9.24 7.77
C MET A 71 15.62 -9.73 6.47
N ASP A 72 14.67 -8.98 5.97
CA ASP A 72 13.82 -9.24 4.81
C ASP A 72 14.18 -8.38 3.58
N ARG A 73 15.12 -7.40 3.69
CA ARG A 73 15.27 -6.34 2.69
C ARG A 73 16.69 -6.20 2.17
N PHE A 74 16.80 -6.03 0.84
CA PHE A 74 18.05 -5.83 0.13
C PHE A 74 17.94 -4.66 -0.86
N TYR A 75 19.02 -3.90 -1.01
CA TYR A 75 19.21 -2.98 -2.14
C TYR A 75 20.09 -3.65 -3.19
N VAL A 76 19.77 -3.41 -4.46
CA VAL A 76 20.59 -3.80 -5.61
C VAL A 76 20.87 -2.57 -6.48
N PHE A 77 22.09 -2.54 -7.00
CA PHE A 77 22.56 -1.46 -7.87
C PHE A 77 23.11 -2.09 -9.15
N THR A 78 22.69 -1.54 -10.28
CA THR A 78 23.09 -2.03 -11.61
C THR A 78 22.92 -0.91 -12.65
N ASP A 79 23.00 -1.24 -13.92
CA ASP A 79 22.75 -0.35 -15.05
C ASP A 79 21.47 -0.75 -15.81
N TYR A 80 21.09 0.09 -16.78
CA TYR A 80 19.87 -0.13 -17.55
C TYR A 80 19.96 -1.37 -18.47
N THR A 81 21.15 -1.77 -18.92
CA THR A 81 21.32 -2.97 -19.73
C THR A 81 20.85 -4.21 -18.99
N VAL A 82 21.26 -4.34 -17.73
CA VAL A 82 20.85 -5.44 -16.86
C VAL A 82 19.35 -5.37 -16.55
N LEU A 83 18.83 -4.18 -16.27
CA LEU A 83 17.39 -4.01 -16.03
C LEU A 83 16.56 -4.42 -17.25
N GLU A 84 17.00 -4.05 -18.45
CA GLU A 84 16.33 -4.42 -19.71
C GLU A 84 16.36 -5.94 -19.93
N GLU A 85 17.47 -6.60 -19.62
CA GLU A 85 17.57 -8.06 -19.64
C GLU A 85 16.56 -8.72 -18.68
N LEU A 86 16.48 -8.22 -17.44
CA LEU A 86 15.53 -8.69 -16.44
C LEU A 86 14.07 -8.46 -16.87
N MET A 87 13.75 -7.31 -17.48
CA MET A 87 12.42 -7.03 -18.00
C MET A 87 12.06 -7.95 -19.16
N ASN A 88 13.00 -8.23 -20.08
CA ASN A 88 12.80 -9.14 -21.21
C ASN A 88 12.59 -10.59 -20.73
N ASP A 89 13.28 -11.02 -19.68
CA ASP A 89 13.06 -12.27 -18.97
C ASP A 89 11.82 -12.27 -18.07
N LYS A 90 11.08 -11.14 -18.04
CA LYS A 90 9.90 -10.94 -17.19
C LYS A 90 10.16 -11.20 -15.70
N PHE A 91 11.39 -10.97 -15.25
CA PHE A 91 11.81 -11.23 -13.87
C PHE A 91 11.49 -12.66 -13.41
N SER A 92 11.85 -13.65 -14.20
CA SER A 92 11.64 -15.09 -13.89
C SER A 92 12.27 -15.52 -12.55
N VAL A 93 13.16 -14.71 -12.01
CA VAL A 93 13.77 -14.90 -10.68
C VAL A 93 12.73 -15.00 -9.55
N ILE A 94 11.60 -14.28 -9.63
CA ILE A 94 10.55 -14.40 -8.60
C ILE A 94 9.88 -15.78 -8.63
N ASP A 95 9.66 -16.35 -9.83
CA ASP A 95 9.12 -17.70 -9.97
C ASP A 95 10.11 -18.73 -9.42
N THR A 96 11.40 -18.56 -9.72
CA THR A 96 12.47 -19.44 -9.22
C THR A 96 12.51 -19.42 -7.69
N PHE A 97 12.49 -18.24 -7.07
CA PHE A 97 12.49 -18.11 -5.61
C PHE A 97 11.27 -18.79 -4.99
N ARG A 98 10.09 -18.58 -5.59
CA ARG A 98 8.83 -19.18 -5.12
C ARG A 98 8.89 -20.71 -5.14
N GLU A 99 9.39 -21.30 -6.21
CA GLU A 99 9.53 -22.75 -6.33
C GLU A 99 10.55 -23.31 -5.33
N GLU A 100 11.70 -22.65 -5.15
CA GLU A 100 12.70 -23.07 -4.17
C GLU A 100 12.20 -22.91 -2.72
N SER A 101 11.48 -21.85 -2.41
CA SER A 101 10.82 -21.63 -1.14
C SER A 101 9.81 -22.74 -0.84
N LYS A 102 8.98 -23.08 -1.83
CA LYS A 102 7.96 -24.15 -1.73
C LYS A 102 8.60 -25.53 -1.50
N GLN A 103 9.73 -25.84 -2.17
CA GLN A 103 10.47 -27.10 -1.94
C GLN A 103 10.98 -27.22 -0.50
N ARG A 104 11.24 -26.09 0.17
CA ARG A 104 11.64 -26.02 1.59
C ARG A 104 10.45 -25.93 2.54
N GLN A 105 9.23 -26.04 2.02
CA GLN A 105 7.97 -25.88 2.78
C GLN A 105 7.82 -24.47 3.40
N LEU A 106 8.45 -23.47 2.80
CA LEU A 106 8.33 -22.08 3.18
C LEU A 106 7.30 -21.39 2.27
N ALA A 107 6.50 -20.49 2.84
CA ALA A 107 5.51 -19.70 2.08
C ALA A 107 6.05 -18.30 1.78
N LEU A 108 7.34 -18.20 1.38
CA LEU A 108 7.99 -16.95 1.03
C LEU A 108 7.87 -16.64 -0.45
N THR A 109 7.70 -15.36 -0.77
CA THR A 109 7.79 -14.81 -2.13
C THR A 109 8.67 -13.57 -2.14
N LEU A 110 8.96 -13.03 -3.31
CA LEU A 110 9.73 -11.78 -3.44
C LEU A 110 8.88 -10.69 -4.06
N SER A 111 8.91 -9.52 -3.43
CA SER A 111 8.45 -8.26 -4.03
C SER A 111 9.66 -7.39 -4.36
N MET A 112 9.64 -6.74 -5.54
CA MET A 112 10.75 -5.90 -5.97
C MET A 112 10.25 -4.57 -6.54
N GLY A 113 11.00 -3.49 -6.26
CA GLY A 113 10.80 -2.20 -6.88
C GLY A 113 12.08 -1.73 -7.54
N PHE A 114 12.04 -1.42 -8.82
CA PHE A 114 13.17 -0.87 -9.56
C PHE A 114 12.86 0.54 -10.07
N SER A 115 13.88 1.38 -10.08
CA SER A 115 13.82 2.69 -10.73
C SER A 115 15.15 3.03 -11.41
N TYR A 116 15.05 3.84 -12.47
CA TYR A 116 16.16 4.32 -13.30
C TYR A 116 15.82 5.66 -13.91
N GLY A 117 16.76 6.27 -14.61
CA GLY A 117 16.54 7.50 -15.37
C GLY A 117 17.33 8.68 -14.84
N ASP A 118 16.89 9.88 -15.19
CA ASP A 118 17.56 11.11 -14.83
C ASP A 118 17.32 11.45 -13.34
N GLY A 119 18.30 12.12 -12.73
CA GLY A 119 18.23 12.49 -11.32
C GLY A 119 19.40 11.94 -10.50
N ASN A 120 19.42 12.28 -9.22
CA ASN A 120 20.44 11.76 -8.33
C ASN A 120 20.02 10.38 -7.78
N HIS A 121 20.99 9.62 -7.26
CA HIS A 121 20.75 8.27 -6.75
C HIS A 121 19.75 8.23 -5.57
N GLU A 122 19.64 9.31 -4.80
CA GLU A 122 18.65 9.38 -3.70
C GLU A 122 17.22 9.45 -4.25
N GLU A 123 16.99 10.23 -5.30
CA GLU A 123 15.68 10.34 -5.96
C GLU A 123 15.29 9.01 -6.60
N ILE A 124 16.20 8.39 -7.37
CA ILE A 124 15.97 7.07 -7.97
C ILE A 124 15.70 6.03 -6.90
N GLY A 125 16.44 6.05 -5.80
CA GLY A 125 16.23 5.13 -4.67
C GLY A 125 14.89 5.31 -3.96
N LYS A 126 14.42 6.55 -3.80
CA LYS A 126 13.08 6.82 -3.24
C LYS A 126 11.98 6.26 -4.14
N ILE A 127 12.12 6.42 -5.46
CA ILE A 127 11.14 5.87 -6.41
C ILE A 127 11.18 4.34 -6.43
N ALA A 128 12.37 3.72 -6.36
CA ALA A 128 12.48 2.27 -6.23
C ALA A 128 11.75 1.75 -4.99
N LEU A 129 11.87 2.44 -3.86
CA LEU A 129 11.14 2.10 -2.63
C LEU A 129 9.62 2.28 -2.78
N LEU A 130 9.18 3.36 -3.44
CA LEU A 130 7.74 3.54 -3.75
C LEU A 130 7.22 2.43 -4.67
N ASN A 131 8.02 1.99 -5.64
CA ASN A 131 7.66 0.89 -6.53
C ASN A 131 7.59 -0.45 -5.79
N LEU A 132 8.48 -0.71 -4.83
CA LEU A 132 8.35 -1.85 -3.93
C LEU A 132 7.03 -1.80 -3.15
N ASN A 133 6.69 -0.66 -2.54
CA ASN A 133 5.42 -0.50 -1.83
C ASN A 133 4.22 -0.77 -2.76
N LEU A 134 4.29 -0.34 -4.04
CA LEU A 134 3.25 -0.66 -5.02
C LEU A 134 3.13 -2.17 -5.31
N ALA A 135 4.26 -2.91 -5.36
CA ALA A 135 4.25 -4.36 -5.50
C ALA A 135 3.59 -5.03 -4.28
N GLU A 136 3.98 -4.63 -3.07
CA GLU A 136 3.46 -5.16 -1.80
C GLU A 136 1.95 -4.87 -1.63
N VAL A 137 1.52 -3.62 -1.92
CA VAL A 137 0.11 -3.21 -1.88
C VAL A 137 -0.76 -4.04 -2.83
N ARG A 138 -0.22 -4.47 -3.97
CA ARG A 138 -0.94 -5.31 -4.94
C ARG A 138 -0.96 -6.81 -4.58
N GLY A 139 -0.40 -7.17 -3.45
CA GLY A 139 -0.43 -8.53 -2.91
C GLY A 139 0.93 -9.23 -2.86
N GLY A 140 2.02 -8.54 -3.19
CA GLY A 140 3.35 -9.12 -3.23
C GLY A 140 3.57 -10.03 -4.45
N ASP A 141 4.69 -10.77 -4.44
CA ASP A 141 5.07 -11.71 -5.51
C ASP A 141 5.13 -11.04 -6.89
N GLN A 142 5.64 -9.81 -6.93
CA GLN A 142 5.62 -8.93 -8.09
C GLN A 142 6.87 -8.06 -8.15
N VAL A 143 7.14 -7.59 -9.38
CA VAL A 143 8.14 -6.55 -9.62
C VAL A 143 7.46 -5.34 -10.23
N VAL A 144 7.78 -4.15 -9.73
CA VAL A 144 7.35 -2.87 -10.29
C VAL A 144 8.59 -2.10 -10.74
N VAL A 145 8.58 -1.70 -12.01
CA VAL A 145 9.65 -0.91 -12.63
C VAL A 145 9.07 0.43 -13.08
N LYS A 146 9.69 1.53 -12.71
CA LYS A 146 9.31 2.86 -13.18
C LYS A 146 10.54 3.72 -13.45
N GLU A 147 10.55 4.39 -14.60
CA GLU A 147 11.51 5.47 -14.89
C GLU A 147 11.27 6.66 -13.95
N ASN A 148 12.33 7.34 -13.52
CA ASN A 148 12.24 8.61 -12.81
C ASN A 148 11.74 9.71 -13.77
N ASN A 149 10.47 9.60 -14.14
CA ASN A 149 9.77 10.51 -15.03
C ASN A 149 8.29 10.52 -14.64
N GLU A 150 7.74 11.70 -14.37
CA GLU A 150 6.35 11.84 -13.93
C GLU A 150 5.32 11.39 -14.98
N THR A 151 5.67 11.51 -16.27
CA THR A 151 4.78 11.15 -17.38
C THR A 151 4.77 9.65 -17.69
N LYS A 152 5.69 8.87 -17.13
CA LYS A 152 5.78 7.42 -17.36
C LYS A 152 5.03 6.63 -16.32
N ASN A 153 4.25 5.68 -16.78
CA ASN A 153 3.52 4.75 -15.91
C ASN A 153 4.45 3.61 -15.44
N PRO A 154 4.23 3.06 -14.23
CA PRO A 154 4.92 1.86 -13.78
C PRO A 154 4.61 0.67 -14.67
N VAL A 155 5.61 -0.20 -14.88
CA VAL A 155 5.45 -1.51 -15.54
C VAL A 155 5.47 -2.59 -14.46
N TYR A 156 4.60 -3.58 -14.58
CA TYR A 156 4.40 -4.64 -13.61
C TYR A 156 4.77 -6.00 -14.20
N PHE A 157 5.48 -6.83 -13.41
CA PHE A 157 5.85 -8.19 -13.75
C PHE A 157 5.46 -9.13 -12.60
N GLY A 158 5.08 -10.37 -12.90
CA GLY A 158 4.60 -11.32 -11.89
C GLY A 158 3.14 -11.08 -11.50
N GLY A 159 2.72 -11.60 -10.36
CA GLY A 159 1.31 -11.50 -9.90
C GLY A 159 0.33 -12.36 -10.70
N GLY A 160 0.82 -13.28 -11.52
CA GLY A 160 0.02 -14.12 -12.41
C GLY A 160 -0.66 -15.32 -11.75
N THR A 161 -0.39 -15.59 -10.50
CA THR A 161 -1.17 -16.56 -9.72
C THR A 161 -2.34 -15.82 -9.11
N ALA A 162 -3.56 -16.19 -9.50
CA ALA A 162 -4.76 -15.99 -8.69
C ALA A 162 -4.68 -16.87 -7.41
N ALA A 163 -3.56 -16.79 -6.70
CA ALA A 163 -3.49 -17.17 -5.32
C ALA A 163 -4.42 -16.21 -4.60
N SER A 164 -5.31 -16.74 -3.79
CA SER A 164 -6.00 -15.92 -2.80
C SER A 164 -4.96 -15.02 -2.17
N ILE A 165 -5.07 -13.72 -2.38
CA ILE A 165 -4.15 -12.73 -1.84
C ILE A 165 -4.17 -12.99 -0.34
N LYS A 166 -3.15 -13.70 0.18
CA LYS A 166 -3.06 -13.94 1.61
C LYS A 166 -2.78 -12.59 2.24
N ARG A 167 -3.64 -12.21 3.15
CA ARG A 167 -3.44 -11.07 4.03
C ARG A 167 -2.14 -11.29 4.81
N THR A 168 -1.14 -10.45 4.58
CA THR A 168 0.17 -10.55 5.22
C THR A 168 0.43 -9.30 6.02
N ARG A 169 1.17 -9.40 7.12
CA ARG A 169 1.61 -8.25 7.93
C ARG A 169 2.39 -7.24 7.10
N THR A 170 3.21 -7.71 6.16
CA THR A 170 3.96 -6.86 5.22
C THR A 170 3.03 -6.00 4.39
N ARG A 171 1.97 -6.57 3.82
CA ARG A 171 0.98 -5.83 3.05
C ARG A 171 0.22 -4.83 3.91
N THR A 172 -0.18 -5.21 5.12
CA THR A 172 -0.85 -4.28 6.04
C THR A 172 0.05 -3.10 6.42
N ARG A 173 1.36 -3.34 6.66
CA ARG A 173 2.34 -2.26 6.90
C ARG A 173 2.54 -1.35 5.70
N ALA A 174 2.64 -1.91 4.50
CA ALA A 174 2.76 -1.12 3.26
C ALA A 174 1.52 -0.25 3.05
N MET A 175 0.32 -0.81 3.25
CA MET A 175 -0.94 -0.07 3.22
C MET A 175 -1.00 1.02 4.27
N MET A 176 -0.63 0.72 5.51
CA MET A 176 -0.56 1.70 6.60
C MET A 176 0.36 2.88 6.23
N THR A 177 1.52 2.59 5.65
CA THR A 177 2.48 3.62 5.21
C THR A 177 1.89 4.46 4.08
N ALA A 178 1.33 3.83 3.03
CA ALA A 178 0.73 4.53 1.89
C ALA A 178 -0.44 5.44 2.31
N ILE A 179 -1.33 4.93 3.17
CA ILE A 179 -2.46 5.69 3.72
C ILE A 179 -1.95 6.86 4.58
N SER A 180 -0.93 6.63 5.43
CA SER A 180 -0.35 7.66 6.28
C SER A 180 0.29 8.79 5.46
N ASP A 181 1.03 8.46 4.41
CA ASP A 181 1.66 9.44 3.52
C ASP A 181 0.62 10.23 2.75
N LYS A 182 -0.46 9.58 2.31
CA LYS A 182 -1.57 10.26 1.66
C LYS A 182 -2.27 11.24 2.60
N ILE A 183 -2.53 10.85 3.85
CA ILE A 183 -3.14 11.71 4.86
C ILE A 183 -2.25 12.94 5.16
N ARG A 184 -0.91 12.78 5.19
CA ARG A 184 0.03 13.91 5.37
C ARG A 184 -0.01 14.93 4.24
N SER A 185 -0.43 14.52 3.04
CA SER A 185 -0.46 15.37 1.84
C SER A 185 -1.71 16.24 1.70
N VAL A 186 -2.70 16.08 2.60
CA VAL A 186 -4.00 16.77 2.56
C VAL A 186 -4.22 17.66 3.78
N ASP A 187 -5.23 18.54 3.74
CA ASP A 187 -5.50 19.47 4.81
C ASP A 187 -6.47 18.89 5.85
N GLN A 188 -7.34 17.99 5.43
CA GLN A 188 -8.33 17.34 6.28
C GLN A 188 -8.82 16.01 5.69
N VAL A 189 -9.33 15.16 6.58
CA VAL A 189 -9.84 13.81 6.26
C VAL A 189 -11.26 13.65 6.77
N PHE A 190 -12.11 13.10 5.92
CA PHE A 190 -13.47 12.69 6.28
C PHE A 190 -13.57 11.17 6.08
N VAL A 191 -14.07 10.47 7.07
CA VAL A 191 -14.28 9.02 7.05
C VAL A 191 -15.77 8.73 7.08
N VAL A 192 -16.25 7.94 6.13
CA VAL A 192 -17.66 7.56 6.02
C VAL A 192 -17.83 6.07 5.84
N GLY A 193 -18.79 5.48 6.50
CA GLY A 193 -19.32 4.16 6.20
C GLY A 193 -20.37 4.18 5.09
N HIS A 194 -21.06 3.07 4.89
CA HIS A 194 -22.18 2.98 3.94
C HIS A 194 -23.46 3.62 4.51
N LYS A 195 -24.43 3.93 3.62
CA LYS A 195 -25.69 4.62 3.95
C LYS A 195 -26.60 3.85 4.94
N ASN A 196 -26.50 2.53 4.97
CA ASN A 196 -27.26 1.70 5.92
C ASN A 196 -26.37 1.37 7.14
N LEU A 197 -25.86 2.40 7.80
CA LEU A 197 -24.85 2.31 8.84
C LEU A 197 -25.12 1.19 9.84
N ASP A 198 -24.17 0.25 9.96
CA ASP A 198 -24.14 -0.81 10.96
C ASP A 198 -22.93 -0.66 11.90
N MET A 199 -22.69 -1.64 12.75
CA MET A 199 -21.59 -1.57 13.72
C MET A 199 -20.22 -1.68 13.05
N ASP A 200 -20.08 -2.41 11.93
CA ASP A 200 -18.81 -2.51 11.24
C ASP A 200 -18.47 -1.18 10.53
N ALA A 201 -19.43 -0.62 9.82
CA ALA A 201 -19.25 0.69 9.19
C ALA A 201 -18.97 1.80 10.21
N LEU A 202 -19.65 1.78 11.38
CA LEU A 202 -19.38 2.75 12.45
C LEU A 202 -18.04 2.51 13.11
N GLY A 203 -17.71 1.27 13.46
CA GLY A 203 -16.46 0.88 14.13
C GLY A 203 -15.25 1.22 13.28
N SER A 204 -15.27 0.81 12.01
CA SER A 204 -14.21 1.12 11.06
C SER A 204 -14.07 2.63 10.80
N ALA A 205 -15.16 3.39 10.75
CA ALA A 205 -15.11 4.86 10.60
C ALA A 205 -14.46 5.53 11.81
N VAL A 206 -14.83 5.13 13.03
CA VAL A 206 -14.26 5.64 14.29
C VAL A 206 -12.79 5.28 14.40
N GLY A 207 -12.42 4.06 14.07
CA GLY A 207 -11.02 3.60 14.08
C GLY A 207 -10.15 4.35 13.06
N MET A 208 -10.65 4.55 11.84
CA MET A 208 -9.93 5.32 10.82
C MET A 208 -9.84 6.81 11.15
N GLN A 209 -10.85 7.38 11.81
CA GLN A 209 -10.76 8.74 12.34
C GLN A 209 -9.64 8.85 13.38
N LEU A 210 -9.54 7.90 14.32
CA LEU A 210 -8.44 7.84 15.29
C LEU A 210 -7.08 7.71 14.57
N PHE A 211 -6.97 6.79 13.60
CA PHE A 211 -5.77 6.62 12.79
C PHE A 211 -5.33 7.93 12.12
N ALA A 212 -6.27 8.63 11.48
CA ALA A 212 -6.02 9.91 10.83
C ALA A 212 -5.66 11.01 11.84
N SER A 213 -6.29 11.05 13.02
CA SER A 213 -6.03 12.04 14.08
C SER A 213 -4.61 11.98 14.64
N ASN A 214 -3.98 10.81 14.55
CA ASN A 214 -2.58 10.61 14.90
C ASN A 214 -1.60 11.28 13.91
N ILE A 215 -2.08 11.62 12.72
CA ILE A 215 -1.30 12.20 11.62
C ILE A 215 -1.61 13.68 11.45
N ILE A 216 -2.89 14.04 11.29
CA ILE A 216 -3.37 15.41 11.14
C ILE A 216 -4.50 15.73 12.11
N GLU A 217 -4.65 17.00 12.47
CA GLU A 217 -5.64 17.42 13.45
C GLU A 217 -7.07 17.38 12.90
N ASN A 218 -7.25 17.78 11.64
CA ASN A 218 -8.56 17.90 11.00
C ASN A 218 -8.97 16.55 10.39
N SER A 219 -9.45 15.65 11.23
CA SER A 219 -9.96 14.33 10.83
C SER A 219 -11.29 14.06 11.50
N TYR A 220 -12.27 13.59 10.74
CA TYR A 220 -13.66 13.48 11.19
C TYR A 220 -14.29 12.16 10.75
N ALA A 221 -15.04 11.50 11.64
CA ALA A 221 -15.96 10.45 11.26
C ALA A 221 -17.34 11.06 11.03
N VAL A 222 -17.92 10.81 9.85
CA VAL A 222 -19.17 11.45 9.40
C VAL A 222 -20.30 10.45 9.44
N TYR A 223 -21.46 10.88 9.91
CA TYR A 223 -22.68 10.06 10.01
C TYR A 223 -23.91 10.86 9.55
N ASP A 224 -24.94 10.14 9.06
CA ASP A 224 -26.24 10.73 8.76
C ASP A 224 -27.08 10.74 10.05
N ALA A 225 -27.49 11.93 10.49
CA ALA A 225 -28.27 12.11 11.72
C ALA A 225 -29.76 11.73 11.54
N ASP A 226 -30.25 11.73 10.30
CA ASP A 226 -31.67 11.56 9.98
C ASP A 226 -32.06 10.08 9.77
N HIS A 227 -31.08 9.20 9.48
CA HIS A 227 -31.32 7.81 9.13
C HIS A 227 -30.36 6.87 9.88
N MET A 228 -30.64 6.63 11.17
CA MET A 228 -29.82 5.74 12.00
C MET A 228 -30.65 4.67 12.68
N PRO A 229 -30.18 3.41 12.70
CA PRO A 229 -30.69 2.37 13.61
C PRO A 229 -30.52 2.77 15.09
N ALA A 230 -31.40 2.31 15.97
CA ALA A 230 -31.40 2.72 17.38
C ALA A 230 -30.15 2.27 18.18
N ASP A 231 -29.49 1.21 17.78
CA ASP A 231 -28.23 0.73 18.34
C ASP A 231 -27.05 1.62 17.94
N ILE A 232 -27.01 2.04 16.67
CA ILE A 232 -26.03 2.99 16.14
C ILE A 232 -26.19 4.37 16.80
N GLU A 233 -27.43 4.85 16.93
CA GLU A 233 -27.70 6.10 17.62
C GLU A 233 -27.16 6.10 19.05
N ARG A 234 -27.41 5.01 19.80
CA ARG A 234 -26.86 4.85 21.16
C ARG A 234 -25.34 4.84 21.19
N ALA A 235 -24.70 4.13 20.26
CA ALA A 235 -23.24 4.10 20.16
C ALA A 235 -22.65 5.50 19.89
N ILE A 236 -23.25 6.25 18.98
CA ILE A 236 -22.86 7.64 18.67
C ILE A 236 -23.05 8.55 19.89
N GLN A 237 -24.15 8.41 20.65
CA GLN A 237 -24.37 9.17 21.88
C GLN A 237 -23.29 8.90 22.94
N PHE A 238 -22.85 7.62 23.10
CA PHE A 238 -21.76 7.29 24.01
C PHE A 238 -20.43 7.85 23.54
N LEU A 239 -20.11 7.76 22.24
CA LEU A 239 -18.90 8.35 21.66
C LEU A 239 -18.86 9.87 21.84
N LYS A 240 -19.98 10.56 21.64
CA LYS A 240 -20.11 12.02 21.88
C LYS A 240 -19.90 12.39 23.35
N LYS A 241 -20.37 11.54 24.26
CA LYS A 241 -20.20 11.78 25.70
C LYS A 241 -18.75 11.61 26.15
N GLU A 242 -17.99 10.74 25.51
CA GLU A 242 -16.55 10.60 25.77
C GLU A 242 -15.71 11.77 25.21
N ASP A 243 -16.21 12.42 24.15
CA ASP A 243 -15.60 13.59 23.48
C ASP A 243 -14.16 13.36 22.99
N VAL A 244 -13.83 12.12 22.62
CA VAL A 244 -12.50 11.76 22.08
C VAL A 244 -12.52 11.51 20.58
N THR A 245 -13.70 11.25 20.00
CA THR A 245 -13.90 11.03 18.56
C THR A 245 -14.51 12.28 17.94
N LYS A 246 -13.86 12.86 16.94
CA LYS A 246 -14.42 14.00 16.20
C LYS A 246 -15.51 13.49 15.24
N LEU A 247 -16.75 13.50 15.74
CA LEU A 247 -17.94 13.10 14.99
C LEU A 247 -18.60 14.33 14.37
N LEU A 248 -18.94 14.27 13.08
CA LEU A 248 -19.70 15.30 12.38
C LEU A 248 -20.98 14.74 11.77
N SER A 249 -22.05 15.53 11.80
CA SER A 249 -23.20 15.27 10.95
C SER A 249 -22.82 15.46 9.48
N LEU A 250 -23.50 14.75 8.57
CA LEU A 250 -23.31 14.92 7.13
C LEU A 250 -23.46 16.40 6.72
N THR A 251 -24.49 17.06 7.24
CA THR A 251 -24.78 18.48 6.95
C THR A 251 -23.65 19.43 7.36
N ASP A 252 -22.99 19.16 8.50
CA ASP A 252 -21.87 19.98 8.95
C ASP A 252 -20.58 19.62 8.24
N ALA A 253 -20.38 18.36 7.94
CA ALA A 253 -19.23 17.89 7.16
C ALA A 253 -19.19 18.54 5.77
N MET A 254 -20.33 18.62 5.07
CA MET A 254 -20.42 19.27 3.75
C MET A 254 -19.94 20.72 3.73
N LYS A 255 -20.10 21.45 4.84
CA LYS A 255 -19.67 22.87 4.95
C LYS A 255 -18.15 23.02 5.10
N LEU A 256 -17.45 21.97 5.52
CA LEU A 256 -16.02 22.00 5.81
C LEU A 256 -15.14 21.49 4.66
N VAL A 257 -15.72 20.79 3.69
CA VAL A 257 -14.95 20.21 2.57
C VAL A 257 -14.25 21.29 1.76
N THR A 258 -12.98 21.05 1.44
CA THR A 258 -12.16 21.88 0.56
C THR A 258 -11.63 21.05 -0.62
N ASN A 259 -11.02 21.71 -1.61
CA ASN A 259 -10.40 21.02 -2.75
C ASN A 259 -9.18 20.15 -2.37
N ARG A 260 -8.67 20.27 -1.15
CA ARG A 260 -7.57 19.46 -0.59
C ARG A 260 -8.04 18.48 0.48
N SER A 261 -9.34 18.22 0.56
CA SER A 261 -9.91 17.23 1.45
C SER A 261 -9.75 15.83 0.88
N LEU A 262 -9.57 14.84 1.76
CA LEU A 262 -9.53 13.42 1.44
C LEU A 262 -10.76 12.73 2.02
N LEU A 263 -11.43 11.92 1.22
CA LEU A 263 -12.48 11.02 1.66
C LEU A 263 -11.93 9.61 1.88
N ILE A 264 -12.28 9.00 3.00
CA ILE A 264 -12.01 7.58 3.26
C ILE A 264 -13.34 6.85 3.37
N LEU A 265 -13.59 5.94 2.44
CA LEU A 265 -14.74 5.05 2.46
C LEU A 265 -14.35 3.78 3.22
N VAL A 266 -15.14 3.40 4.22
CA VAL A 266 -14.94 2.18 4.99
C VAL A 266 -16.16 1.29 4.87
N ASP A 267 -15.92 -0.04 4.86
CA ASP A 267 -16.94 -1.07 4.83
C ASP A 267 -17.85 -1.05 3.59
N HIS A 268 -17.43 -0.40 2.54
CA HIS A 268 -18.03 -0.48 1.21
C HIS A 268 -17.08 0.03 0.13
N SER A 269 -17.25 -0.51 -1.06
CA SER A 269 -16.51 -0.10 -2.26
C SER A 269 -17.42 0.30 -3.41
N LYS A 270 -18.75 0.37 -3.18
CA LYS A 270 -19.75 0.78 -4.19
C LYS A 270 -20.13 2.24 -3.98
N THR A 271 -20.06 3.05 -5.06
CA THR A 271 -20.47 4.46 -5.01
C THR A 271 -21.96 4.63 -4.69
N ALA A 272 -22.80 3.69 -5.12
CA ALA A 272 -24.24 3.68 -4.81
C ALA A 272 -24.56 3.41 -3.33
N LEU A 273 -23.60 2.85 -2.56
CA LEU A 273 -23.76 2.58 -1.13
C LEU A 273 -23.20 3.68 -0.23
N THR A 274 -22.48 4.66 -0.80
CA THR A 274 -21.91 5.76 0.00
C THR A 274 -22.98 6.50 0.77
N LEU A 275 -22.59 7.08 1.90
CA LEU A 275 -23.49 7.81 2.80
C LEU A 275 -24.33 8.87 2.08
N SER A 276 -23.72 9.62 1.16
CA SER A 276 -24.37 10.60 0.30
C SER A 276 -23.56 10.75 -0.99
N LYS A 277 -24.24 10.67 -2.12
CA LYS A 277 -23.60 10.93 -3.42
C LYS A 277 -23.14 12.38 -3.53
N ASP A 278 -23.96 13.35 -3.12
CA ASP A 278 -23.61 14.76 -3.17
C ASP A 278 -22.37 15.08 -2.31
N PHE A 279 -22.23 14.41 -1.16
CA PHE A 279 -21.04 14.52 -0.33
C PHE A 279 -19.81 13.90 -1.01
N TYR A 280 -19.95 12.70 -1.57
CA TYR A 280 -18.88 12.02 -2.31
C TYR A 280 -18.37 12.85 -3.49
N ASP A 281 -19.27 13.47 -4.25
CA ASP A 281 -18.95 14.27 -5.45
C ASP A 281 -18.14 15.56 -5.12
N LEU A 282 -18.04 15.95 -3.85
CA LEU A 282 -17.19 17.07 -3.40
C LEU A 282 -15.69 16.71 -3.39
N PHE A 283 -15.32 15.43 -3.45
CA PHE A 283 -13.94 14.97 -3.28
C PHE A 283 -13.31 14.59 -4.61
N THR A 284 -12.07 15.04 -4.81
CA THR A 284 -11.25 14.68 -5.98
C THR A 284 -10.40 13.43 -5.75
N GLN A 285 -10.31 12.95 -4.53
CA GLN A 285 -9.48 11.81 -4.15
C GLN A 285 -10.10 11.05 -2.97
N THR A 286 -10.11 9.72 -3.12
CA THR A 286 -10.75 8.82 -2.18
C THR A 286 -9.81 7.67 -1.82
N ILE A 287 -9.88 7.18 -0.58
CA ILE A 287 -9.31 5.90 -0.15
C ILE A 287 -10.47 4.95 0.13
N VAL A 288 -10.33 3.69 -0.29
CA VAL A 288 -11.32 2.64 -0.02
C VAL A 288 -10.69 1.59 0.89
N ILE A 289 -11.36 1.27 2.01
CA ILE A 289 -10.98 0.21 2.95
C ILE A 289 -12.22 -0.68 3.14
N ASP A 290 -12.20 -1.89 2.61
CA ASP A 290 -13.38 -2.75 2.52
C ASP A 290 -13.01 -4.24 2.62
N HIS A 291 -13.90 -5.08 3.10
CA HIS A 291 -13.74 -6.53 3.11
C HIS A 291 -14.67 -7.25 2.13
N HIS A 292 -15.55 -6.52 1.46
CA HIS A 292 -16.44 -7.05 0.44
C HIS A 292 -15.71 -7.26 -0.89
N ARG A 293 -16.25 -8.12 -1.75
CA ARG A 293 -15.70 -8.31 -3.10
C ARG A 293 -15.93 -7.06 -3.95
N ARG A 294 -14.90 -6.64 -4.66
CA ARG A 294 -14.98 -5.52 -5.61
C ARG A 294 -16.03 -5.79 -6.68
N ASP A 295 -16.86 -4.78 -6.95
CA ASP A 295 -17.88 -4.77 -8.00
C ASP A 295 -17.51 -3.78 -9.13
N GLN A 296 -18.34 -3.71 -10.18
CA GLN A 296 -18.20 -2.77 -11.30
C GLN A 296 -18.47 -1.31 -10.88
N ASP A 297 -19.41 -1.09 -9.93
CA ASP A 297 -19.65 0.23 -9.31
C ASP A 297 -18.56 0.52 -8.27
N PHE A 298 -17.48 1.16 -8.71
CA PHE A 298 -16.30 1.45 -7.90
C PHE A 298 -15.87 2.92 -8.04
N PRO A 299 -15.38 3.60 -6.97
CA PRO A 299 -14.94 4.98 -7.02
C PRO A 299 -13.84 5.22 -8.08
N GLU A 300 -14.13 6.03 -9.09
CA GLU A 300 -13.16 6.36 -10.16
C GLU A 300 -11.99 7.22 -9.63
N ASN A 301 -12.23 7.99 -8.56
CA ASN A 301 -11.23 8.86 -7.91
C ASN A 301 -10.48 8.17 -6.77
N ALA A 302 -10.55 6.83 -6.66
CA ALA A 302 -9.82 6.07 -5.65
C ALA A 302 -8.32 6.10 -5.91
N VAL A 303 -7.56 6.75 -5.00
CA VAL A 303 -6.09 6.85 -5.06
C VAL A 303 -5.41 5.71 -4.33
N ILE A 304 -6.06 5.12 -3.32
CA ILE A 304 -5.62 3.92 -2.60
C ILE A 304 -6.83 3.02 -2.39
N THR A 305 -6.63 1.71 -2.59
CA THR A 305 -7.65 0.69 -2.41
C THR A 305 -7.09 -0.44 -1.54
N TYR A 306 -7.67 -0.62 -0.36
CA TYR A 306 -7.36 -1.71 0.55
C TYR A 306 -8.60 -2.58 0.74
N ILE A 307 -8.71 -3.61 -0.09
CA ILE A 307 -9.82 -4.58 -0.07
C ILE A 307 -9.27 -5.95 0.25
N GLU A 308 -9.80 -6.57 1.31
CA GLU A 308 -9.40 -7.87 1.80
C GLU A 308 -10.61 -8.76 2.07
N SER A 309 -11.05 -9.49 1.06
CA SER A 309 -12.22 -10.38 1.18
C SER A 309 -12.03 -11.60 2.11
N GLY A 310 -10.82 -11.78 2.64
CA GLY A 310 -10.52 -12.77 3.67
C GLY A 310 -10.66 -12.25 5.09
N ALA A 311 -10.85 -10.94 5.29
CA ALA A 311 -11.14 -10.35 6.60
C ALA A 311 -12.59 -10.60 7.01
N SER A 312 -12.83 -10.71 8.30
CA SER A 312 -14.19 -10.89 8.83
C SER A 312 -15.01 -9.60 8.77
N SER A 313 -14.33 -8.44 8.86
CA SER A 313 -14.95 -7.11 8.89
C SER A 313 -13.97 -6.02 8.46
N ALA A 314 -14.47 -4.85 8.10
CA ALA A 314 -13.66 -3.66 7.88
C ALA A 314 -13.03 -3.15 9.18
N SER A 315 -13.70 -3.31 10.32
CA SER A 315 -13.19 -3.01 11.66
C SER A 315 -11.94 -3.84 12.01
N GLU A 316 -11.86 -5.09 11.56
CA GLU A 316 -10.66 -5.92 11.67
C GLU A 316 -9.49 -5.31 10.90
N LEU A 317 -9.69 -4.92 9.64
CA LEU A 317 -8.67 -4.27 8.81
C LEU A 317 -8.16 -2.96 9.42
N VAL A 318 -9.07 -2.15 9.93
CA VAL A 318 -8.75 -0.86 10.56
C VAL A 318 -7.99 -1.07 11.88
N THR A 319 -8.35 -2.10 12.67
CA THR A 319 -7.66 -2.45 13.91
C THR A 319 -6.19 -2.80 13.63
N GLU A 320 -5.92 -3.56 12.56
CA GLU A 320 -4.54 -3.86 12.15
C GLU A 320 -3.77 -2.62 11.71
N LEU A 321 -4.38 -1.72 10.91
CA LEU A 321 -3.75 -0.48 10.52
C LEU A 321 -3.36 0.37 11.75
N ILE A 322 -4.22 0.45 12.77
CA ILE A 322 -3.95 1.15 14.03
C ILE A 322 -2.78 0.48 14.77
N GLN A 323 -2.74 -0.86 14.83
CA GLN A 323 -1.68 -1.60 15.49
C GLN A 323 -0.31 -1.33 14.86
N PHE A 324 -0.21 -1.30 13.54
CA PHE A 324 1.04 -1.03 12.82
C PHE A 324 1.43 0.45 12.81
N GLN A 325 0.51 1.38 13.04
CA GLN A 325 0.80 2.81 13.10
C GLN A 325 1.76 3.17 14.24
N ASN A 326 1.80 2.38 15.31
CA ASN A 326 2.66 2.56 16.48
C ASN A 326 2.70 4.01 17.01
N SER A 327 1.54 4.68 17.01
CA SER A 327 1.42 6.06 17.46
C SER A 327 1.44 6.15 18.99
N LYS A 328 2.16 7.14 19.52
CA LYS A 328 2.13 7.48 20.96
C LYS A 328 1.17 8.62 21.29
N LYS A 329 0.56 9.25 20.25
CA LYS A 329 -0.28 10.44 20.46
C LYS A 329 -1.64 10.07 21.06
N ASN A 330 -2.47 9.38 20.29
CA ASN A 330 -3.82 9.02 20.72
C ASN A 330 -3.94 7.49 20.79
N ARG A 331 -4.46 6.99 21.89
CA ARG A 331 -4.77 5.57 22.07
C ARG A 331 -6.29 5.39 21.97
N LEU A 332 -6.72 4.19 21.59
CA LEU A 332 -8.14 3.83 21.64
C LEU A 332 -8.71 4.08 23.04
N SER A 333 -9.79 4.83 23.11
CA SER A 333 -10.61 4.91 24.31
C SER A 333 -11.37 3.59 24.50
N ARG A 334 -11.94 3.39 25.68
CA ARG A 334 -12.73 2.19 25.94
C ARG A 334 -13.94 2.11 25.01
N MET A 335 -14.58 3.21 24.71
CA MET A 335 -15.76 3.23 23.83
C MET A 335 -15.37 2.99 22.37
N GLN A 336 -14.30 3.63 21.87
CA GLN A 336 -13.77 3.39 20.54
C GLN A 336 -13.40 1.91 20.34
N ALA A 337 -12.70 1.30 21.32
CA ALA A 337 -12.38 -0.11 21.29
C ALA A 337 -13.64 -0.99 21.29
N SER A 338 -14.67 -0.64 22.08
CA SER A 338 -15.92 -1.39 22.13
C SER A 338 -16.68 -1.36 20.80
N VAL A 339 -16.71 -0.19 20.14
CA VAL A 339 -17.38 -0.07 18.83
C VAL A 339 -16.62 -0.81 17.74
N LEU A 340 -15.28 -0.74 17.73
CA LEU A 340 -14.42 -1.53 16.82
C LEU A 340 -14.60 -3.05 17.01
N MET A 341 -14.77 -3.51 18.25
CA MET A 341 -14.97 -4.93 18.54
C MET A 341 -16.39 -5.42 18.21
N ALA A 342 -17.36 -4.53 18.11
CA ALA A 342 -18.73 -4.86 17.78
C ALA A 342 -18.96 -4.97 16.25
N GLY A 343 -18.07 -4.38 15.44
CA GLY A 343 -17.97 -4.57 14.00
C GLY A 343 -17.01 -5.70 13.67
#